data_590073c98ac9072c85385a061069e294
#
_entry.id   590073c98ac9072c85385a061069e294
#
_cell.length_a   1.000
_cell.length_b   1.000
_cell.length_c   1.000
_cell.angle_alpha   90.00
_cell.angle_beta   90.00
_cell.angle_gamma   90.00
#
_symmetry.space_group_name_H-M   'P 1'
#
loop_
_entity.id
_entity.type
_entity.pdbx_description
1 polymer ?
#
loop_
_entity_poly.entity_id
_entity_poly.type
_entity_poly.pdbx_seq_one_letter_code
_entity_poly.pdbx_strand_id
1 'polypeptide(L)'
;MNTRRTRIIIGLVVLAALGYYFFLRSKPLGPMGEVVSPDEDYLTAQIVASALSMVNASHRTMAAKPLPGNPPGTPAVTYPTSTSANAVQPYRRDVHAKTYGCVEATFHVLENLDPKYQQGIFATPGQYDAWIRYSSGSTLVQRDGVKDARGMAIKLMGVPGRKLMEDDGVPHAETQDFVMMNATQFFILNLPEYLTFTQYLGEGSNYGYFLGGFTPDLPQKNWRKLFNFSNYHPREMMLAMKTLKPPPDSLLNTQFHSVSAYNLGAEHVVKYSARPCSDSKAADVDRNGPNFLRDEMTAHLKEGDACFEFLVQLQVPGKNMPVEDNTVEWSESDSPFVPVARIEIPKQSFVENQETCENLSYNPWHSLPAHKPLGVMNRIRKPLYLEVARYRRSMNNAQLCEPKNFSGPDESSCETVENSIVTPGARVSSNPPVKPTSNP
;
A
#
# COMPACT_ATOMS: atom_id res chain seq x y z
N MET A 1 48.86 -14.81 24.67
CA MET A 1 47.63 -13.98 24.81
C MET A 1 46.44 -14.85 24.45
N ASN A 2 45.48 -15.02 25.37
CA ASN A 2 44.51 -16.10 25.33
C ASN A 2 43.47 -15.86 24.22
N THR A 3 43.48 -16.69 23.17
CA THR A 3 42.59 -16.60 21.97
C THR A 3 41.10 -16.48 22.32
N ARG A 4 40.68 -17.01 23.46
CA ARG A 4 39.32 -16.92 23.99
C ARG A 4 38.95 -15.48 24.41
N ARG A 5 39.88 -14.76 25.08
CA ARG A 5 39.70 -13.35 25.48
C ARG A 5 39.63 -12.42 24.27
N THR A 6 40.48 -12.65 23.26
CA THR A 6 40.48 -11.84 22.03
C THR A 6 39.19 -11.99 21.25
N ARG A 7 38.61 -13.22 21.15
CA ARG A 7 37.30 -13.44 20.49
C ARG A 7 36.14 -12.80 21.23
N ILE A 8 36.16 -12.77 22.57
CA ILE A 8 35.14 -12.09 23.38
C ILE A 8 35.22 -10.57 23.19
N ILE A 9 36.41 -9.99 23.17
CA ILE A 9 36.63 -8.55 22.97
C ILE A 9 36.18 -8.15 21.56
N ILE A 10 36.51 -8.92 20.52
CA ILE A 10 36.05 -8.69 19.15
C ILE A 10 34.51 -8.77 19.07
N GLY A 11 33.90 -9.76 19.71
CA GLY A 11 32.45 -9.89 19.79
C GLY A 11 31.77 -8.69 20.48
N LEU A 12 32.34 -8.20 21.57
CA LEU A 12 31.83 -7.00 22.29
C LEU A 12 32.01 -5.72 21.49
N VAL A 13 33.13 -5.55 20.77
CA VAL A 13 33.39 -4.40 19.90
C VAL A 13 32.44 -4.41 18.71
N VAL A 14 32.16 -5.58 18.12
CA VAL A 14 31.19 -5.72 17.02
C VAL A 14 29.76 -5.44 17.52
N LEU A 15 29.40 -5.93 18.71
CA LEU A 15 28.10 -5.64 19.32
C LEU A 15 27.97 -4.15 19.72
N ALA A 16 29.04 -3.54 20.23
CA ALA A 16 29.06 -2.11 20.53
C ALA A 16 29.02 -1.27 19.25
N ALA A 17 29.72 -1.67 18.19
CA ALA A 17 29.67 -1.00 16.88
C ALA A 17 28.30 -1.16 16.20
N LEU A 18 27.69 -2.34 16.30
CA LEU A 18 26.31 -2.57 15.88
C LEU A 18 25.32 -1.76 16.72
N GLY A 19 25.48 -1.74 18.05
CA GLY A 19 24.69 -0.90 18.95
C GLY A 19 24.85 0.59 18.63
N TYR A 20 26.09 1.06 18.41
CA TYR A 20 26.36 2.42 17.97
C TYR A 20 25.70 2.73 16.60
N TYR A 21 25.83 1.83 15.64
CA TYR A 21 25.22 1.98 14.32
C TYR A 21 23.69 1.97 14.38
N PHE A 22 23.09 1.16 15.25
CA PHE A 22 21.64 1.04 15.41
C PHE A 22 21.02 2.11 16.32
N PHE A 23 21.70 2.52 17.41
CA PHE A 23 21.10 3.38 18.44
C PHE A 23 21.60 4.82 18.40
N LEU A 24 22.81 5.10 17.93
CA LEU A 24 23.40 6.45 17.95
C LEU A 24 23.30 7.20 16.62
N ARG A 25 22.84 6.57 15.55
CA ARG A 25 22.33 7.28 14.40
C ARG A 25 20.88 7.73 14.70
N SER A 26 20.69 8.49 15.75
CA SER A 26 19.47 9.25 15.92
C SER A 26 19.39 10.21 14.72
N LYS A 27 18.54 9.86 13.75
CA LYS A 27 18.22 10.83 12.71
C LYS A 27 17.69 12.07 13.38
N PRO A 28 18.10 13.28 12.96
CA PRO A 28 17.42 14.49 13.39
C PRO A 28 15.92 14.29 13.13
N LEU A 29 15.09 14.89 13.96
CA LEU A 29 13.63 14.91 13.76
C LEU A 29 13.39 15.31 12.31
N GLY A 30 12.65 14.49 11.57
CA GLY A 30 12.29 14.81 10.20
C GLY A 30 11.45 16.08 10.15
N PRO A 31 11.38 16.77 9.00
CA PRO A 31 10.57 17.96 8.87
C PRO A 31 9.10 17.64 9.19
N MET A 32 8.47 18.55 9.94
CA MET A 32 7.04 18.45 10.29
C MET A 32 6.13 18.70 9.09
N GLY A 33 6.62 19.37 8.05
CA GLY A 33 5.92 19.65 6.80
C GLY A 33 6.53 18.90 5.61
N GLU A 34 5.99 19.17 4.41
CA GLU A 34 6.49 18.60 3.15
C GLU A 34 7.82 19.23 2.73
N VAL A 35 8.72 18.40 2.23
CA VAL A 35 9.99 18.80 1.60
C VAL A 35 10.11 18.05 0.29
N VAL A 36 10.04 18.78 -0.82
CA VAL A 36 10.15 18.23 -2.18
C VAL A 36 11.59 18.24 -2.62
N SER A 37 12.12 17.10 -3.06
CA SER A 37 13.47 16.99 -3.60
C SER A 37 13.51 17.46 -5.05
N PRO A 38 14.60 18.14 -5.51
CA PRO A 38 14.72 18.59 -6.90
C PRO A 38 14.69 17.47 -7.94
N ASP A 39 15.04 16.24 -7.56
CA ASP A 39 15.05 15.05 -8.41
C ASP A 39 13.80 14.17 -8.25
N GLU A 40 12.80 14.63 -7.50
CA GLU A 40 11.59 13.84 -7.16
C GLU A 40 10.83 13.40 -8.41
N ASP A 41 10.61 14.28 -9.38
CA ASP A 41 9.90 13.96 -10.62
C ASP A 41 10.65 12.91 -11.46
N TYR A 42 11.95 13.03 -11.56
CA TYR A 42 12.78 12.06 -12.27
C TYR A 42 12.73 10.67 -11.62
N LEU A 43 12.93 10.60 -10.30
CA LEU A 43 12.88 9.34 -9.56
C LEU A 43 11.48 8.72 -9.61
N THR A 44 10.44 9.53 -9.51
CA THR A 44 9.05 9.08 -9.63
C THR A 44 8.80 8.43 -10.99
N ALA A 45 9.26 9.05 -12.08
CA ALA A 45 9.12 8.47 -13.42
C ALA A 45 9.84 7.11 -13.54
N GLN A 46 11.02 6.96 -12.94
CA GLN A 46 11.76 5.69 -12.92
C GLN A 46 11.03 4.61 -12.10
N ILE A 47 10.43 5.00 -10.97
CA ILE A 47 9.65 4.10 -10.12
C ILE A 47 8.39 3.62 -10.85
N VAL A 48 7.68 4.52 -11.54
CA VAL A 48 6.51 4.16 -12.37
C VAL A 48 6.91 3.16 -13.46
N ALA A 49 7.99 3.41 -14.18
CA ALA A 49 8.49 2.48 -15.21
C ALA A 49 8.84 1.11 -14.62
N SER A 50 9.47 1.08 -13.45
CA SER A 50 9.79 -0.16 -12.73
C SER A 50 8.51 -0.91 -12.34
N ALA A 51 7.50 -0.23 -11.82
CA ALA A 51 6.22 -0.82 -11.43
C ALA A 51 5.48 -1.43 -12.63
N LEU A 52 5.42 -0.74 -13.78
CA LEU A 52 4.85 -1.29 -15.01
C LEU A 52 5.60 -2.55 -15.49
N SER A 53 6.92 -2.57 -15.35
CA SER A 53 7.74 -3.75 -15.62
C SER A 53 7.39 -4.91 -14.67
N MET A 54 7.17 -4.62 -13.36
CA MET A 54 6.74 -5.63 -12.39
C MET A 54 5.35 -6.19 -12.71
N VAL A 55 4.39 -5.37 -13.14
CA VAL A 55 3.06 -5.84 -13.58
C VAL A 55 3.21 -6.87 -14.71
N ASN A 56 4.05 -6.60 -15.71
CA ASN A 56 4.31 -7.52 -16.81
C ASN A 56 5.04 -8.80 -16.35
N ALA A 57 6.03 -8.68 -15.49
CA ALA A 57 6.78 -9.82 -14.97
C ALA A 57 5.88 -10.73 -14.12
N SER A 58 5.04 -10.14 -13.26
CA SER A 58 4.09 -10.87 -12.43
C SER A 58 3.03 -11.58 -13.29
N HIS A 59 2.49 -10.92 -14.31
CA HIS A 59 1.55 -11.53 -15.24
C HIS A 59 2.17 -12.75 -15.94
N ARG A 60 3.39 -12.65 -16.48
CA ARG A 60 4.10 -13.77 -17.12
C ARG A 60 4.37 -14.91 -16.15
N THR A 61 4.75 -14.59 -14.91
CA THR A 61 5.04 -15.59 -13.86
C THR A 61 3.76 -16.35 -13.49
N MET A 62 2.64 -15.66 -13.32
CA MET A 62 1.36 -16.28 -12.97
C MET A 62 0.79 -17.13 -14.12
N ALA A 63 1.05 -16.75 -15.38
CA ALA A 63 0.64 -17.54 -16.56
C ALA A 63 1.48 -18.81 -16.76
N ALA A 64 2.74 -18.83 -16.31
CA ALA A 64 3.71 -19.87 -16.65
C ALA A 64 3.91 -20.96 -15.59
N LYS A 65 3.57 -20.74 -14.30
CA LYS A 65 3.94 -21.65 -13.20
C LYS A 65 2.93 -21.66 -12.05
N PRO A 66 2.79 -22.82 -11.35
CA PRO A 66 2.24 -22.83 -9.99
C PRO A 66 3.05 -21.85 -9.12
N LEU A 67 2.35 -21.05 -8.31
CA LEU A 67 2.96 -19.96 -7.54
C LEU A 67 4.04 -20.46 -6.57
N PRO A 68 5.14 -19.69 -6.38
CA PRO A 68 6.16 -19.99 -5.38
C PRO A 68 5.51 -20.11 -3.99
N GLY A 69 5.88 -21.17 -3.25
CA GLY A 69 5.35 -21.45 -1.90
C GLY A 69 4.17 -22.42 -1.86
N ASN A 70 3.65 -22.86 -3.00
CA ASN A 70 2.71 -23.97 -3.02
C ASN A 70 3.47 -25.31 -2.91
N PRO A 71 3.07 -26.22 -2.01
CA PRO A 71 3.60 -27.58 -2.02
C PRO A 71 3.40 -28.25 -3.39
N PRO A 72 4.28 -29.16 -3.83
CA PRO A 72 4.08 -29.93 -5.03
C PRO A 72 2.70 -30.64 -4.99
N GLY A 73 1.91 -30.52 -6.08
CA GLY A 73 0.57 -31.10 -6.15
C GLY A 73 -0.56 -30.25 -5.60
N THR A 74 -0.28 -29.03 -5.08
CA THR A 74 -1.35 -28.11 -4.69
C THR A 74 -1.94 -27.47 -5.96
N PRO A 75 -3.27 -27.44 -6.14
CA PRO A 75 -3.89 -26.73 -7.24
C PRO A 75 -3.43 -25.27 -7.28
N ALA A 76 -3.21 -24.72 -8.47
CA ALA A 76 -2.99 -23.30 -8.62
C ALA A 76 -4.11 -22.55 -7.89
N VAL A 77 -3.78 -21.44 -7.21
CA VAL A 77 -4.79 -20.58 -6.60
C VAL A 77 -5.63 -20.01 -7.75
N THR A 78 -6.71 -20.70 -8.08
CA THR A 78 -7.64 -20.24 -9.09
C THR A 78 -8.57 -19.24 -8.44
N TYR A 79 -8.56 -18.01 -8.96
CA TYR A 79 -9.67 -17.10 -8.71
C TYR A 79 -10.85 -17.55 -9.59
N PRO A 80 -12.07 -17.55 -9.07
CA PRO A 80 -13.25 -17.82 -9.87
C PRO A 80 -13.58 -16.59 -10.74
N THR A 81 -12.68 -16.23 -11.67
CA THR A 81 -12.88 -15.10 -12.59
C THR A 81 -13.20 -15.56 -14.02
N SER A 82 -13.24 -16.86 -14.28
CA SER A 82 -13.90 -17.39 -15.47
C SER A 82 -14.16 -18.89 -15.32
N THR A 83 -15.30 -19.31 -15.77
CA THR A 83 -15.73 -20.70 -15.90
C THR A 83 -15.05 -21.43 -17.09
N SER A 84 -14.10 -20.79 -17.78
CA SER A 84 -13.39 -21.35 -18.93
C SER A 84 -11.98 -21.80 -18.58
N ALA A 85 -11.66 -23.03 -18.84
CA ALA A 85 -10.31 -23.62 -18.67
C ALA A 85 -9.22 -22.94 -19.53
N ASN A 86 -9.58 -22.06 -20.46
CA ASN A 86 -8.69 -21.32 -21.36
C ASN A 86 -8.64 -19.81 -21.06
N ALA A 87 -9.09 -19.35 -19.89
CA ALA A 87 -9.09 -17.95 -19.57
C ALA A 87 -7.66 -17.41 -19.39
N VAL A 88 -7.34 -16.40 -20.19
CA VAL A 88 -6.11 -15.63 -20.05
C VAL A 88 -6.11 -14.97 -18.66
N GLN A 89 -5.02 -15.16 -17.89
CA GLN A 89 -4.89 -14.53 -16.58
C GLN A 89 -4.93 -13.00 -16.74
N PRO A 90 -5.75 -12.27 -15.96
CA PRO A 90 -5.79 -10.82 -16.07
C PRO A 90 -4.50 -10.17 -15.57
N TYR A 91 -4.14 -9.02 -16.11
CA TYR A 91 -3.13 -8.14 -15.57
C TYR A 91 -3.60 -7.58 -14.23
N ARG A 92 -2.76 -7.74 -13.19
CA ARG A 92 -3.06 -7.32 -11.83
C ARG A 92 -2.26 -6.09 -11.45
N ARG A 93 -2.42 -5.61 -10.23
CA ARG A 93 -1.63 -4.50 -9.67
C ARG A 93 -0.16 -4.89 -9.53
N ASP A 94 0.72 -3.89 -9.51
CA ASP A 94 2.16 -4.04 -9.27
C ASP A 94 2.46 -4.66 -7.90
N VAL A 95 1.78 -4.16 -6.87
CA VAL A 95 1.70 -4.72 -5.52
C VAL A 95 0.22 -4.90 -5.15
N HIS A 96 -0.05 -5.61 -4.06
CA HIS A 96 -1.44 -5.94 -3.68
C HIS A 96 -2.19 -6.77 -4.75
N ALA A 97 -1.47 -7.67 -5.43
CA ALA A 97 -1.98 -8.43 -6.55
C ALA A 97 -3.10 -9.41 -6.19
N LYS A 98 -3.08 -10.02 -4.98
CA LYS A 98 -4.14 -10.89 -4.50
C LYS A 98 -5.22 -10.09 -3.77
N THR A 99 -6.46 -10.19 -4.24
CA THR A 99 -7.66 -9.69 -3.57
C THR A 99 -8.25 -10.79 -2.69
N TYR A 100 -8.50 -10.50 -1.42
CA TYR A 100 -9.24 -11.40 -0.52
C TYR A 100 -10.75 -11.25 -0.71
N GLY A 101 -11.21 -10.01 -0.86
CA GLY A 101 -12.60 -9.69 -1.16
C GLY A 101 -12.80 -8.20 -1.37
N CYS A 102 -13.91 -7.86 -2.02
CA CYS A 102 -14.51 -6.53 -2.03
C CYS A 102 -15.89 -6.63 -1.39
N VAL A 103 -16.09 -5.82 -0.39
CA VAL A 103 -17.34 -5.79 0.36
C VAL A 103 -17.99 -4.43 0.24
N GLU A 104 -19.32 -4.45 0.23
CA GLU A 104 -20.15 -3.27 0.37
C GLU A 104 -20.19 -2.85 1.84
N ALA A 105 -20.12 -1.57 2.09
CA ALA A 105 -20.14 -1.00 3.43
C ALA A 105 -20.81 0.37 3.43
N THR A 106 -21.19 0.83 4.61
CA THR A 106 -21.62 2.21 4.84
C THR A 106 -20.65 2.89 5.79
N PHE A 107 -20.24 4.09 5.42
CA PHE A 107 -19.34 4.94 6.19
C PHE A 107 -20.15 6.04 6.86
N HIS A 108 -20.30 5.99 8.17
CA HIS A 108 -21.09 6.94 8.96
C HIS A 108 -20.16 7.94 9.64
N VAL A 109 -20.23 9.21 9.28
CA VAL A 109 -19.57 10.31 9.98
C VAL A 109 -20.25 10.52 11.32
N LEU A 110 -19.46 10.55 12.40
CA LEU A 110 -20.00 10.67 13.75
C LEU A 110 -20.61 12.07 13.99
N GLU A 111 -21.65 12.08 14.83
CA GLU A 111 -22.20 13.32 15.35
C GLU A 111 -21.31 13.94 16.43
N ASN A 112 -21.44 15.23 16.67
CA ASN A 112 -20.77 15.94 17.75
C ASN A 112 -19.23 15.85 17.76
N LEU A 113 -18.58 15.77 16.58
CA LEU A 113 -17.13 15.86 16.49
C LEU A 113 -16.66 17.22 17.02
N ASP A 114 -15.47 17.23 17.65
CA ASP A 114 -14.77 18.47 17.98
C ASP A 114 -14.54 19.26 16.67
N PRO A 115 -14.79 20.60 16.64
CA PRO A 115 -14.68 21.43 15.44
C PRO A 115 -13.39 21.25 14.64
N LYS A 116 -12.26 20.93 15.28
CA LYS A 116 -10.99 20.67 14.60
C LYS A 116 -11.03 19.44 13.68
N TYR A 117 -11.94 18.48 13.92
CA TYR A 117 -12.14 17.30 13.07
C TYR A 117 -13.22 17.52 12.01
N GLN A 118 -14.07 18.53 12.14
CA GLN A 118 -15.16 18.82 11.21
C GLN A 118 -14.64 19.44 9.91
N GLN A 119 -13.86 18.66 9.14
CA GLN A 119 -13.20 19.09 7.91
C GLN A 119 -13.47 18.12 6.75
N GLY A 120 -13.64 18.66 5.54
CA GLY A 120 -13.85 17.84 4.35
C GLY A 120 -15.05 16.91 4.48
N ILE A 121 -14.87 15.60 4.32
CA ILE A 121 -15.97 14.62 4.46
C ILE A 121 -16.50 14.50 5.90
N PHE A 122 -15.76 14.99 6.90
CA PHE A 122 -16.18 14.99 8.30
C PHE A 122 -16.85 16.31 8.71
N ALA A 123 -17.06 17.26 7.78
CA ALA A 123 -17.60 18.58 8.09
C ALA A 123 -19.02 18.55 8.68
N THR A 124 -19.80 17.59 8.26
CA THR A 124 -21.17 17.36 8.76
C THR A 124 -21.42 15.88 8.97
N PRO A 125 -22.23 15.51 9.99
CA PRO A 125 -22.71 14.14 10.11
C PRO A 125 -23.43 13.68 8.84
N GLY A 126 -23.27 12.44 8.47
CA GLY A 126 -23.87 11.87 7.28
C GLY A 126 -23.35 10.46 7.01
N GLN A 127 -23.75 9.92 5.88
CA GLN A 127 -23.30 8.60 5.46
C GLN A 127 -22.91 8.58 3.99
N TYR A 128 -21.99 7.68 3.67
CA TYR A 128 -21.52 7.41 2.31
C TYR A 128 -21.53 5.91 2.08
N ASP A 129 -21.99 5.46 0.92
CA ASP A 129 -21.74 4.10 0.46
C ASP A 129 -20.24 3.91 0.22
N ALA A 130 -19.74 2.71 0.50
CA ALA A 130 -18.31 2.45 0.39
C ALA A 130 -18.01 1.06 -0.18
N TRP A 131 -17.10 1.00 -1.15
CA TRP A 131 -16.42 -0.24 -1.50
C TRP A 131 -15.16 -0.41 -0.66
N ILE A 132 -15.01 -1.55 0.00
CA ILE A 132 -13.81 -1.89 0.75
C ILE A 132 -13.14 -3.11 0.13
N ARG A 133 -11.89 -2.92 -0.31
CA ARG A 133 -11.06 -3.98 -0.87
C ARG A 133 -10.01 -4.43 0.14
N TYR A 134 -10.01 -5.73 0.45
CA TYR A 134 -8.94 -6.37 1.23
C TYR A 134 -7.97 -7.11 0.31
N SER A 135 -6.65 -7.00 0.60
CA SER A 135 -5.62 -7.53 -0.29
C SER A 135 -4.34 -7.96 0.44
N SER A 136 -3.55 -8.83 -0.24
CA SER A 136 -2.14 -9.06 0.14
C SER A 136 -1.28 -7.83 -0.13
N GLY A 137 -0.04 -7.79 0.39
CA GLY A 137 0.97 -6.78 0.03
C GLY A 137 1.86 -7.21 -1.14
N SER A 138 1.92 -8.50 -1.45
CA SER A 138 2.80 -9.08 -2.45
C SER A 138 2.50 -8.66 -3.88
N THR A 139 3.53 -8.66 -4.73
CA THR A 139 3.45 -8.52 -6.19
C THR A 139 2.85 -9.75 -6.88
N LEU A 140 2.87 -10.89 -6.21
CA LEU A 140 2.34 -12.16 -6.71
C LEU A 140 1.13 -12.62 -5.91
N VAL A 141 0.26 -13.36 -6.56
CA VAL A 141 -0.81 -14.11 -5.89
C VAL A 141 -0.19 -15.32 -5.21
N GLN A 142 -0.17 -15.32 -3.88
CA GLN A 142 0.44 -16.38 -3.06
C GLN A 142 -0.53 -16.91 -2.01
N ARG A 143 -0.14 -17.99 -1.33
CA ARG A 143 -0.92 -18.57 -0.22
C ARG A 143 -1.00 -17.57 0.93
N ASP A 144 -2.14 -17.57 1.65
CA ASP A 144 -2.38 -16.65 2.76
C ASP A 144 -1.47 -16.92 3.97
N GLY A 145 -0.98 -18.15 4.13
CA GLY A 145 -0.06 -18.53 5.19
C GLY A 145 1.34 -17.90 5.12
N VAL A 146 1.69 -17.26 3.99
CA VAL A 146 2.97 -16.56 3.86
C VAL A 146 2.92 -15.24 4.63
N LYS A 147 4.03 -14.91 5.33
CA LYS A 147 4.21 -13.60 5.96
C LYS A 147 4.10 -12.50 4.91
N ASP A 148 3.27 -11.51 5.16
CA ASP A 148 3.00 -10.44 4.21
C ASP A 148 2.36 -9.24 4.93
N ALA A 149 2.34 -8.08 4.30
CA ALA A 149 1.45 -7.00 4.67
C ALA A 149 0.03 -7.29 4.17
N ARG A 150 -0.98 -6.76 4.85
CA ARG A 150 -2.37 -6.83 4.41
C ARG A 150 -2.88 -5.42 4.17
N GLY A 151 -3.59 -5.24 3.06
CA GLY A 151 -4.13 -3.95 2.66
C GLY A 151 -5.64 -3.87 2.86
N MET A 152 -6.11 -2.67 3.23
CA MET A 152 -7.50 -2.26 3.22
C MET A 152 -7.60 -0.96 2.43
N ALA A 153 -8.33 -0.95 1.34
CA ALA A 153 -8.60 0.24 0.56
C ALA A 153 -10.11 0.52 0.59
N ILE A 154 -10.47 1.75 0.97
CA ILE A 154 -11.85 2.22 1.10
C ILE A 154 -12.08 3.25 0.01
N LYS A 155 -13.16 3.11 -0.74
CA LYS A 155 -13.65 4.09 -1.70
C LYS A 155 -15.06 4.49 -1.31
N LEU A 156 -15.20 5.73 -0.85
CA LEU A 156 -16.50 6.36 -0.59
C LEU A 156 -17.11 6.82 -1.92
N MET A 157 -18.41 6.68 -2.06
CA MET A 157 -19.20 7.12 -3.21
C MET A 157 -20.18 8.21 -2.79
N GLY A 158 -20.54 9.09 -3.72
CA GLY A 158 -21.43 10.24 -3.46
C GLY A 158 -20.77 11.35 -2.62
N VAL A 159 -19.46 11.48 -2.68
CA VAL A 159 -18.71 12.57 -2.04
C VAL A 159 -18.64 13.76 -2.99
N PRO A 160 -19.40 14.85 -2.75
CA PRO A 160 -19.44 15.98 -3.68
C PRO A 160 -18.16 16.81 -3.63
N GLY A 161 -17.93 17.62 -4.65
CA GLY A 161 -16.85 18.59 -4.73
C GLY A 161 -15.66 18.11 -5.56
N ARG A 162 -14.84 19.10 -5.96
CA ARG A 162 -13.65 18.89 -6.82
C ARG A 162 -12.62 17.99 -6.15
N LYS A 163 -12.07 17.07 -6.93
CA LYS A 163 -11.01 16.16 -6.50
C LYS A 163 -9.64 16.59 -6.99
N LEU A 164 -8.59 16.25 -6.21
CA LEU A 164 -7.22 16.62 -6.54
C LEU A 164 -6.70 15.97 -7.84
N MET A 165 -7.25 14.83 -8.25
CA MET A 165 -6.89 14.15 -9.49
C MET A 165 -7.38 14.87 -10.75
N GLU A 166 -8.36 15.78 -10.64
CA GLU A 166 -8.83 16.57 -11.77
C GLU A 166 -7.74 17.51 -12.31
N ASP A 167 -6.76 17.90 -11.46
CA ASP A 167 -5.58 18.66 -11.88
C ASP A 167 -4.69 17.90 -12.87
N ASP A 168 -4.77 16.58 -12.90
CA ASP A 168 -4.01 15.68 -13.78
C ASP A 168 -4.86 15.20 -14.97
N GLY A 169 -5.99 15.84 -15.20
CA GLY A 169 -6.90 15.51 -16.31
C GLY A 169 -7.70 14.22 -16.12
N VAL A 170 -7.81 13.72 -14.88
CA VAL A 170 -8.74 12.64 -14.55
C VAL A 170 -10.15 13.24 -14.52
N PRO A 171 -11.13 12.60 -15.17
CA PRO A 171 -12.51 13.08 -15.15
C PRO A 171 -13.06 13.24 -13.73
N HIS A 172 -13.97 14.18 -13.55
CA HIS A 172 -14.63 14.39 -12.26
C HIS A 172 -15.36 13.12 -11.81
N ALA A 173 -15.25 12.80 -10.53
CA ALA A 173 -16.00 11.73 -9.90
C ALA A 173 -16.30 12.06 -8.44
N GLU A 174 -17.46 11.68 -7.97
CA GLU A 174 -17.87 11.87 -6.57
C GLU A 174 -17.37 10.74 -5.69
N THR A 175 -16.04 10.47 -5.72
CA THR A 175 -15.40 9.44 -4.89
C THR A 175 -14.34 10.02 -3.98
N GLN A 176 -14.04 9.33 -2.86
CA GLN A 176 -12.96 9.63 -1.92
C GLN A 176 -12.29 8.35 -1.48
N ASP A 177 -10.96 8.25 -1.67
CA ASP A 177 -10.23 7.03 -1.38
C ASP A 177 -9.36 7.14 -0.12
N PHE A 178 -9.33 6.04 0.65
CA PHE A 178 -8.36 5.82 1.73
C PHE A 178 -7.64 4.49 1.50
N VAL A 179 -6.31 4.53 1.49
CA VAL A 179 -5.47 3.34 1.27
C VAL A 179 -4.65 3.07 2.53
N MET A 180 -4.84 1.90 3.11
CA MET A 180 -4.29 1.52 4.39
C MET A 180 -3.66 0.13 4.35
N MET A 181 -2.79 -0.16 5.32
CA MET A 181 -2.18 -1.47 5.54
C MET A 181 -2.13 -1.80 7.05
N ASN A 182 -1.94 -3.08 7.37
CA ASN A 182 -1.90 -3.57 8.75
C ASN A 182 -0.55 -3.31 9.46
N ALA A 183 0.10 -2.18 9.14
CA ALA A 183 1.33 -1.72 9.79
C ALA A 183 1.24 -0.22 10.03
N THR A 184 1.86 0.26 11.11
CA THR A 184 1.87 1.67 11.51
C THR A 184 2.95 2.50 10.82
N GLN A 185 3.91 1.82 10.19
CA GLN A 185 5.08 2.41 9.53
C GLN A 185 5.46 1.62 8.28
N PHE A 186 6.20 2.26 7.38
CA PHE A 186 6.81 1.63 6.21
C PHE A 186 8.32 1.41 6.46
N PHE A 187 8.98 0.64 5.62
CA PHE A 187 10.40 0.31 5.83
C PHE A 187 11.34 1.06 4.89
N ILE A 188 10.83 1.83 3.94
CA ILE A 188 11.62 2.62 3.00
C ILE A 188 11.46 4.09 3.31
N LEU A 189 12.60 4.81 3.35
CA LEU A 189 12.66 6.19 3.79
C LEU A 189 12.41 7.19 2.67
N ASN A 190 12.99 6.96 1.48
CA ASN A 190 13.08 7.95 0.41
C ASN A 190 12.99 7.31 -0.98
N LEU A 191 12.90 8.14 -2.04
CA LEU A 191 12.74 7.67 -3.41
C LEU A 191 13.93 6.89 -3.98
N PRO A 192 15.20 7.27 -3.77
CA PRO A 192 16.34 6.46 -4.22
C PRO A 192 16.31 5.04 -3.65
N GLU A 193 15.98 4.89 -2.37
CA GLU A 193 15.82 3.58 -1.74
C GLU A 193 14.63 2.82 -2.31
N TYR A 194 13.49 3.52 -2.53
CA TYR A 194 12.30 2.91 -3.10
C TYR A 194 12.54 2.43 -4.54
N LEU A 195 13.22 3.22 -5.37
CA LEU A 195 13.60 2.81 -6.72
C LEU A 195 14.50 1.56 -6.69
N THR A 196 15.53 1.56 -5.84
CA THR A 196 16.43 0.41 -5.69
C THR A 196 15.67 -0.84 -5.23
N PHE A 197 14.76 -0.69 -4.26
CA PHE A 197 13.92 -1.78 -3.78
C PHE A 197 13.03 -2.34 -4.88
N THR A 198 12.34 -1.48 -5.64
CA THR A 198 11.44 -1.93 -6.72
C THR A 198 12.20 -2.59 -7.87
N GLN A 199 13.44 -2.17 -8.16
CA GLN A 199 14.30 -2.82 -9.15
C GLN A 199 14.61 -4.27 -8.73
N TYR A 200 15.04 -4.51 -7.47
CA TYR A 200 15.27 -5.87 -6.99
C TYR A 200 14.02 -6.73 -6.96
N LEU A 201 12.87 -6.16 -6.59
CA LEU A 201 11.59 -6.87 -6.70
C LEU A 201 11.26 -7.24 -8.16
N GLY A 202 11.52 -6.36 -9.10
CA GLY A 202 11.34 -6.61 -10.53
C GLY A 202 12.25 -7.72 -11.08
N GLU A 203 13.45 -7.87 -10.49
CA GLU A 203 14.37 -9.00 -10.76
C GLU A 203 13.93 -10.30 -10.07
N GLY A 204 12.94 -10.25 -9.18
CA GLY A 204 12.44 -11.39 -8.40
C GLY A 204 13.16 -11.62 -7.07
N SER A 205 14.00 -10.68 -6.61
CA SER A 205 14.70 -10.78 -5.34
C SER A 205 13.99 -9.98 -4.24
N ASN A 206 13.67 -10.67 -3.14
CA ASN A 206 13.13 -10.06 -1.93
C ASN A 206 14.25 -9.56 -0.98
N TYR A 207 15.49 -9.97 -1.20
CA TYR A 207 16.61 -9.70 -0.28
C TYR A 207 17.65 -8.74 -0.87
N GLY A 208 17.71 -8.57 -2.19
CA GLY A 208 18.76 -7.82 -2.87
C GLY A 208 18.93 -6.41 -2.32
N TYR A 209 17.84 -5.68 -2.09
CA TYR A 209 17.88 -4.35 -1.48
C TYR A 209 18.49 -4.39 -0.07
N PHE A 210 18.01 -5.27 0.81
CA PHE A 210 18.45 -5.31 2.21
C PHE A 210 19.89 -5.77 2.38
N LEU A 211 20.39 -6.61 1.46
CA LEU A 211 21.72 -7.21 1.49
C LEU A 211 22.70 -6.57 0.50
N GLY A 212 22.49 -5.27 0.17
CA GLY A 212 23.42 -4.48 -0.61
C GLY A 212 23.73 -5.05 -2.01
N GLY A 213 22.76 -5.73 -2.61
CA GLY A 213 22.86 -6.37 -3.92
C GLY A 213 23.22 -7.86 -3.88
N PHE A 214 23.41 -8.45 -2.71
CA PHE A 214 23.47 -9.92 -2.59
C PHE A 214 22.04 -10.49 -2.70
N THR A 215 21.85 -11.40 -3.65
CA THR A 215 20.53 -11.97 -4.01
C THR A 215 20.51 -13.48 -3.75
N PRO A 216 20.42 -13.92 -2.46
CA PRO A 216 20.47 -15.34 -2.09
C PRO A 216 19.30 -16.14 -2.64
N ASP A 217 18.18 -15.48 -2.96
CA ASP A 217 16.93 -16.04 -3.44
C ASP A 217 16.85 -16.15 -4.97
N LEU A 218 17.84 -15.61 -5.71
CA LEU A 218 17.94 -15.79 -7.15
C LEU A 218 18.84 -16.96 -7.55
N PRO A 219 18.59 -17.60 -8.71
CA PRO A 219 19.47 -18.65 -9.24
C PRO A 219 20.92 -18.18 -9.43
N GLN A 220 21.12 -16.98 -9.94
CA GLN A 220 22.42 -16.33 -10.07
C GLN A 220 22.70 -15.45 -8.87
N LYS A 221 23.25 -16.05 -7.83
CA LYS A 221 23.61 -15.35 -6.59
C LYS A 221 24.82 -14.45 -6.84
N ASN A 222 24.70 -13.18 -6.54
CA ASN A 222 25.83 -12.25 -6.65
C ASN A 222 26.74 -12.30 -5.42
N TRP A 223 27.53 -13.37 -5.30
CA TRP A 223 28.42 -13.62 -4.15
C TRP A 223 29.43 -12.49 -3.88
N ARG A 224 29.85 -11.73 -4.92
CA ARG A 224 30.76 -10.60 -4.75
C ARG A 224 30.18 -9.52 -3.88
N LYS A 225 28.86 -9.38 -3.86
CA LYS A 225 28.13 -8.37 -3.05
C LYS A 225 27.93 -8.79 -1.59
N LEU A 226 28.16 -10.07 -1.24
CA LEU A 226 28.01 -10.57 0.13
C LEU A 226 28.90 -9.81 1.14
N PHE A 227 30.04 -9.31 0.72
CA PHE A 227 31.01 -8.59 1.57
C PHE A 227 30.90 -7.07 1.47
N ASN A 228 29.92 -6.55 0.74
CA ASN A 228 29.69 -5.12 0.61
C ASN A 228 28.77 -4.58 1.72
N PHE A 229 29.25 -4.71 2.97
CA PHE A 229 28.46 -4.37 4.16
C PHE A 229 28.06 -2.89 4.25
N SER A 230 28.78 -1.98 3.57
CA SER A 230 28.44 -0.55 3.53
C SER A 230 27.09 -0.27 2.85
N ASN A 231 26.65 -1.16 1.95
CA ASN A 231 25.41 -1.02 1.21
C ASN A 231 24.28 -1.87 1.82
N TYR A 232 24.49 -2.49 2.98
CA TYR A 232 23.42 -3.22 3.67
C TYR A 232 22.47 -2.25 4.34
N HIS A 233 21.19 -2.62 4.32
CA HIS A 233 20.08 -1.87 4.93
C HIS A 233 19.46 -2.65 6.12
N PRO A 234 20.22 -2.87 7.21
CA PRO A 234 19.76 -3.71 8.33
C PRO A 234 18.58 -3.10 9.10
N ARG A 235 18.50 -1.75 9.19
CA ARG A 235 17.38 -1.05 9.81
C ARG A 235 16.11 -1.26 9.01
N GLU A 236 16.18 -1.05 7.71
CA GLU A 236 15.08 -1.21 6.75
C GLU A 236 14.62 -2.68 6.73
N MET A 237 15.54 -3.63 6.80
CA MET A 237 15.23 -5.07 6.92
C MET A 237 14.47 -5.37 8.21
N MET A 238 14.87 -4.79 9.35
CA MET A 238 14.16 -4.96 10.61
C MET A 238 12.76 -4.34 10.55
N LEU A 239 12.60 -3.15 9.94
CA LEU A 239 11.30 -2.52 9.71
C LEU A 239 10.42 -3.34 8.77
N ALA A 240 11.00 -3.91 7.70
CA ALA A 240 10.29 -4.81 6.80
C ALA A 240 9.77 -6.05 7.53
N MET A 241 10.58 -6.66 8.42
CA MET A 241 10.12 -7.78 9.25
C MET A 241 8.97 -7.43 10.19
N LYS A 242 8.89 -6.19 10.66
CA LYS A 242 7.74 -5.70 11.45
C LYS A 242 6.50 -5.46 10.57
N THR A 243 6.69 -5.07 9.32
CA THR A 243 5.62 -4.83 8.34
C THR A 243 5.07 -6.14 7.78
N LEU A 244 5.96 -7.09 7.45
CA LEU A 244 5.59 -8.40 6.91
C LEU A 244 5.25 -9.36 8.06
N LYS A 245 4.01 -9.29 8.52
CA LYS A 245 3.51 -10.05 9.67
C LYS A 245 3.04 -11.46 9.26
N PRO A 246 2.99 -12.41 10.20
CA PRO A 246 2.20 -13.62 10.02
C PRO A 246 0.75 -13.26 9.65
N PRO A 247 0.03 -14.14 8.94
CA PRO A 247 -1.36 -13.87 8.61
C PRO A 247 -2.20 -13.71 9.89
N PRO A 248 -3.14 -12.75 9.92
CA PRO A 248 -4.08 -12.62 11.03
C PRO A 248 -5.10 -13.77 11.01
N ASP A 249 -5.84 -13.89 12.10
CA ASP A 249 -6.94 -14.84 12.18
C ASP A 249 -8.13 -14.42 11.32
N SER A 250 -8.40 -13.13 11.25
CA SER A 250 -9.41 -12.50 10.41
C SER A 250 -8.97 -11.12 9.95
N LEU A 251 -9.26 -10.79 8.70
CA LEU A 251 -9.08 -9.43 8.16
C LEU A 251 -10.08 -8.45 8.78
N LEU A 252 -11.26 -8.94 9.15
CA LEU A 252 -12.31 -8.14 9.79
C LEU A 252 -11.99 -7.79 11.25
N ASN A 253 -10.99 -8.46 11.86
CA ASN A 253 -10.47 -8.17 13.20
C ASN A 253 -9.07 -7.54 13.17
N THR A 254 -8.64 -7.06 12.02
CA THR A 254 -7.31 -6.48 11.84
C THR A 254 -7.38 -4.96 11.77
N GLN A 255 -6.55 -4.26 12.54
CA GLN A 255 -6.42 -2.81 12.44
C GLN A 255 -5.53 -2.42 11.24
N PHE A 256 -5.96 -1.39 10.50
CA PHE A 256 -5.25 -0.87 9.34
C PHE A 256 -4.90 0.60 9.54
N HIS A 257 -3.78 1.05 8.94
CA HIS A 257 -3.23 2.40 9.11
C HIS A 257 -2.85 2.98 7.74
N SER A 258 -3.02 4.29 7.58
CA SER A 258 -2.63 5.00 6.35
C SER A 258 -1.11 5.03 6.14
N VAL A 259 -0.33 4.86 7.20
CA VAL A 259 1.13 4.96 7.26
C VAL A 259 1.64 6.38 6.94
N SER A 260 1.20 6.94 5.82
CA SER A 260 1.52 8.30 5.36
C SER A 260 0.55 9.33 5.92
N ALA A 261 0.97 10.59 5.96
CA ALA A 261 0.20 11.70 6.47
C ALA A 261 -0.74 12.33 5.42
N TYR A 262 -1.74 13.04 5.90
CA TYR A 262 -2.75 13.75 5.11
C TYR A 262 -3.08 15.08 5.77
N ASN A 263 -3.59 16.05 4.99
CA ASN A 263 -4.26 17.19 5.56
C ASN A 263 -5.60 16.79 6.22
N LEU A 264 -5.99 17.53 7.23
CA LEU A 264 -7.34 17.59 7.76
C LEU A 264 -7.74 19.07 7.81
N GLY A 265 -8.37 19.54 6.73
CA GLY A 265 -8.55 20.96 6.48
C GLY A 265 -7.23 21.65 6.14
N ALA A 266 -7.16 22.97 6.37
CA ALA A 266 -5.97 23.77 6.08
C ALA A 266 -4.93 23.77 7.22
N GLU A 267 -5.36 23.48 8.45
CA GLU A 267 -4.54 23.73 9.65
C GLU A 267 -3.97 22.47 10.29
N HIS A 268 -4.53 21.30 9.97
CA HIS A 268 -4.16 20.08 10.65
C HIS A 268 -3.56 19.03 9.71
N VAL A 269 -2.61 18.27 10.23
CA VAL A 269 -2.02 17.10 9.58
C VAL A 269 -2.36 15.87 10.39
N VAL A 270 -2.77 14.79 9.72
CA VAL A 270 -3.24 13.56 10.37
C VAL A 270 -2.67 12.30 9.72
N LYS A 271 -2.68 11.19 10.46
CA LYS A 271 -2.73 9.83 9.91
C LYS A 271 -4.10 9.24 10.18
N TYR A 272 -4.55 8.36 9.28
CA TYR A 272 -5.81 7.63 9.39
C TYR A 272 -5.56 6.20 9.88
N SER A 273 -6.57 5.65 10.56
CA SER A 273 -6.61 4.23 10.93
C SER A 273 -8.04 3.71 10.85
N ALA A 274 -8.20 2.40 10.62
CA ALA A 274 -9.45 1.69 10.76
C ALA A 274 -9.24 0.56 11.77
N ARG A 275 -9.93 0.62 12.91
CA ARG A 275 -9.84 -0.32 14.02
C ARG A 275 -11.15 -1.10 14.14
N PRO A 276 -11.14 -2.43 14.25
CA PRO A 276 -12.36 -3.20 14.49
C PRO A 276 -13.10 -2.68 15.73
N CYS A 277 -14.44 -2.59 15.67
CA CYS A 277 -15.25 -2.07 16.78
C CYS A 277 -15.22 -2.99 18.01
N SER A 278 -15.07 -4.27 17.79
CA SER A 278 -14.94 -5.31 18.83
C SER A 278 -14.18 -6.49 18.26
N ASP A 279 -13.54 -7.26 19.12
CA ASP A 279 -12.97 -8.55 18.76
C ASP A 279 -14.10 -9.56 18.56
N SER A 280 -14.51 -9.78 17.32
CA SER A 280 -15.39 -10.88 16.96
C SER A 280 -14.57 -12.17 16.83
N LYS A 281 -15.19 -13.32 17.16
CA LYS A 281 -14.52 -14.60 16.93
C LYS A 281 -14.38 -14.82 15.42
N ALA A 282 -13.14 -15.10 14.96
CA ALA A 282 -12.92 -15.49 13.58
C ALA A 282 -13.72 -16.76 13.24
N ALA A 283 -14.24 -16.83 12.03
CA ALA A 283 -14.94 -18.02 11.55
C ALA A 283 -13.98 -19.22 11.49
N ASP A 284 -14.51 -20.41 11.74
CA ASP A 284 -13.75 -21.66 11.72
C ASP A 284 -13.58 -22.12 10.26
N VAL A 285 -12.34 -22.08 9.77
CA VAL A 285 -11.97 -22.47 8.41
C VAL A 285 -10.63 -23.24 8.40
N ASP A 286 -10.40 -24.02 7.34
CA ASP A 286 -9.09 -24.69 7.16
C ASP A 286 -7.99 -23.66 6.88
N ARG A 287 -7.23 -23.34 7.92
CA ARG A 287 -6.11 -22.38 7.85
C ARG A 287 -4.91 -22.84 7.00
N ASN A 288 -4.86 -24.11 6.63
CA ASN A 288 -3.89 -24.63 5.69
C ASN A 288 -4.32 -24.41 4.23
N GLY A 289 -5.53 -23.97 4.00
CA GLY A 289 -6.04 -23.61 2.69
C GLY A 289 -5.24 -22.45 2.08
N PRO A 290 -5.08 -22.39 0.74
CA PRO A 290 -4.34 -21.32 0.09
C PRO A 290 -5.04 -19.96 0.14
N ASN A 291 -6.34 -19.93 0.44
CA ASN A 291 -7.19 -18.74 0.45
C ASN A 291 -7.95 -18.56 1.78
N PHE A 292 -7.42 -19.07 2.88
CA PHE A 292 -8.17 -19.14 4.15
C PHE A 292 -8.64 -17.77 4.65
N LEU A 293 -7.94 -16.67 4.35
CA LEU A 293 -8.40 -15.33 4.73
C LEU A 293 -9.65 -14.89 3.97
N ARG A 294 -9.78 -15.30 2.69
CA ARG A 294 -11.01 -15.10 1.93
C ARG A 294 -12.13 -16.01 2.47
N ASP A 295 -11.79 -17.28 2.70
CA ASP A 295 -12.75 -18.28 3.16
C ASP A 295 -13.31 -17.88 4.53
N GLU A 296 -12.44 -17.39 5.43
CA GLU A 296 -12.84 -16.85 6.73
C GLU A 296 -13.77 -15.64 6.58
N MET A 297 -13.38 -14.66 5.75
CA MET A 297 -14.18 -13.45 5.53
C MET A 297 -15.54 -13.79 4.90
N THR A 298 -15.59 -14.78 3.99
CA THR A 298 -16.82 -15.27 3.38
C THR A 298 -17.72 -15.93 4.42
N ALA A 299 -17.16 -16.81 5.26
CA ALA A 299 -17.91 -17.48 6.31
C ALA A 299 -18.42 -16.50 7.38
N HIS A 300 -17.59 -15.52 7.77
CA HIS A 300 -17.97 -14.50 8.74
C HIS A 300 -19.14 -13.65 8.23
N LEU A 301 -19.00 -13.06 7.04
CA LEU A 301 -20.03 -12.16 6.50
C LEU A 301 -21.30 -12.88 6.00
N LYS A 302 -21.27 -14.20 5.87
CA LYS A 302 -22.45 -15.00 5.66
C LYS A 302 -23.33 -15.09 6.92
N GLU A 303 -22.73 -15.04 8.09
CA GLU A 303 -23.43 -15.26 9.37
C GLU A 303 -23.69 -13.97 10.14
N GLY A 304 -22.85 -12.94 9.98
CA GLY A 304 -22.93 -11.70 10.75
C GLY A 304 -22.35 -10.48 10.03
N ASP A 305 -22.52 -9.36 10.68
CA ASP A 305 -21.98 -8.07 10.24
C ASP A 305 -20.54 -7.88 10.76
N ALA A 306 -19.80 -6.95 10.19
CA ALA A 306 -18.53 -6.48 10.72
C ALA A 306 -18.52 -4.95 10.81
N CYS A 307 -17.67 -4.41 11.67
CA CYS A 307 -17.62 -2.97 11.87
C CYS A 307 -16.19 -2.50 12.19
N PHE A 308 -15.88 -1.27 11.74
CA PHE A 308 -14.65 -0.57 12.10
C PHE A 308 -14.96 0.85 12.57
N GLU A 309 -14.20 1.31 13.55
CA GLU A 309 -14.05 2.73 13.84
C GLU A 309 -13.03 3.32 12.85
N PHE A 310 -13.38 4.39 12.16
CA PHE A 310 -12.45 5.15 11.36
C PHE A 310 -11.89 6.31 12.19
N LEU A 311 -10.55 6.35 12.29
CA LEU A 311 -9.84 7.12 13.30
C LEU A 311 -8.88 8.11 12.65
N VAL A 312 -8.66 9.25 13.31
CA VAL A 312 -7.61 10.22 12.99
C VAL A 312 -6.63 10.34 14.14
N GLN A 313 -5.34 10.48 13.81
CA GLN A 313 -4.27 10.81 14.74
C GLN A 313 -3.67 12.14 14.31
N LEU A 314 -3.82 13.18 15.14
CA LEU A 314 -3.31 14.52 14.85
C LEU A 314 -1.79 14.59 15.01
N GLN A 315 -1.12 15.29 14.11
CA GLN A 315 0.27 15.69 14.30
C GLN A 315 0.38 16.70 15.46
N VAL A 316 1.34 16.49 16.35
CA VAL A 316 1.60 17.39 17.48
C VAL A 316 2.95 18.10 17.27
N PRO A 317 2.98 19.44 17.21
CA PRO A 317 4.22 20.19 17.10
C PRO A 317 5.24 19.82 18.19
N GLY A 318 6.52 19.68 17.81
CA GLY A 318 7.60 19.33 18.74
C GLY A 318 7.70 17.84 19.10
N LYS A 319 6.80 17.00 18.58
CA LYS A 319 6.86 15.53 18.72
C LYS A 319 7.50 14.90 17.48
N ASN A 320 7.95 13.64 17.62
CA ASN A 320 8.55 12.89 16.52
C ASN A 320 7.47 12.37 15.58
N MET A 321 6.85 13.27 14.83
CA MET A 321 5.75 13.00 13.88
C MET A 321 6.06 13.59 12.49
N PRO A 322 7.14 13.15 11.82
CA PRO A 322 7.52 13.69 10.52
C PRO A 322 6.48 13.32 9.43
N VAL A 323 6.34 14.18 8.43
CA VAL A 323 5.49 13.95 7.25
C VAL A 323 6.25 13.15 6.19
N GLU A 324 7.53 13.45 5.96
CA GLU A 324 8.33 12.83 4.91
C GLU A 324 8.88 11.45 5.28
N ASP A 325 9.05 11.15 6.56
CA ASP A 325 9.64 9.88 7.03
C ASP A 325 8.56 8.88 7.47
N ASN A 326 8.09 8.05 6.55
CA ASN A 326 7.11 6.99 6.82
C ASN A 326 7.70 5.79 7.60
N THR A 327 9.00 5.79 7.86
CA THR A 327 9.63 4.79 8.75
C THR A 327 9.44 5.11 10.23
N VAL A 328 8.87 6.28 10.54
CA VAL A 328 8.55 6.72 11.90
C VAL A 328 7.07 6.47 12.19
N GLU A 329 6.84 5.67 13.21
CA GLU A 329 5.52 5.52 13.82
C GLU A 329 5.21 6.76 14.67
N TRP A 330 4.03 7.34 14.51
CA TRP A 330 3.56 8.39 15.40
C TRP A 330 3.03 7.76 16.67
N SER A 331 3.62 8.14 17.81
CA SER A 331 3.27 7.54 19.10
C SER A 331 1.86 7.91 19.56
N GLU A 332 1.05 6.91 19.91
CA GLU A 332 -0.28 7.15 20.50
C GLU A 332 -0.19 7.82 21.88
N SER A 333 0.93 7.69 22.60
CA SER A 333 1.16 8.42 23.86
C SER A 333 1.33 9.93 23.65
N ASP A 334 1.80 10.36 22.47
CA ASP A 334 1.93 11.77 22.11
C ASP A 334 0.67 12.32 21.46
N SER A 335 -0.05 11.49 20.68
CA SER A 335 -1.32 11.82 20.05
C SER A 335 -2.16 10.55 19.88
N PRO A 336 -3.22 10.35 20.66
CA PRO A 336 -4.07 9.18 20.52
C PRO A 336 -4.91 9.25 19.25
N PHE A 337 -5.30 8.07 18.75
CA PHE A 337 -6.30 7.96 17.69
C PHE A 337 -7.68 8.33 18.21
N VAL A 338 -8.40 9.18 17.47
CA VAL A 338 -9.75 9.64 17.82
C VAL A 338 -10.74 9.18 16.74
N PRO A 339 -11.87 8.53 17.10
CA PRO A 339 -12.87 8.12 16.14
C PRO A 339 -13.59 9.34 15.54
N VAL A 340 -13.72 9.35 14.20
CA VAL A 340 -14.43 10.39 13.44
C VAL A 340 -15.53 9.81 12.56
N ALA A 341 -15.50 8.51 12.31
CA ALA A 341 -16.55 7.82 11.59
C ALA A 341 -16.61 6.34 12.03
N ARG A 342 -17.69 5.68 11.65
CA ARG A 342 -17.92 4.25 11.80
C ARG A 342 -18.16 3.64 10.43
N ILE A 343 -17.54 2.50 10.16
CA ILE A 343 -17.73 1.71 8.96
C ILE A 343 -18.56 0.49 9.34
N GLU A 344 -19.68 0.29 8.70
CA GLU A 344 -20.54 -0.88 8.88
C GLU A 344 -20.52 -1.74 7.63
N ILE A 345 -20.14 -2.99 7.78
CA ILE A 345 -20.10 -4.00 6.72
C ILE A 345 -21.24 -4.98 7.02
N PRO A 346 -22.37 -4.88 6.31
CA PRO A 346 -23.50 -5.75 6.58
C PRO A 346 -23.20 -7.19 6.17
N LYS A 347 -23.96 -8.12 6.74
CA LYS A 347 -24.04 -9.50 6.29
C LYS A 347 -24.27 -9.55 4.78
N GLN A 348 -23.41 -10.23 4.06
CA GLN A 348 -23.42 -10.25 2.58
C GLN A 348 -22.66 -11.43 1.97
N SER A 349 -22.98 -11.78 0.72
CA SER A 349 -22.10 -12.49 -0.19
C SER A 349 -21.34 -11.46 -1.02
N PHE A 350 -20.03 -11.60 -1.14
CA PHE A 350 -19.18 -10.75 -1.97
C PHE A 350 -18.45 -11.52 -3.07
N VAL A 351 -18.79 -12.79 -3.24
CA VAL A 351 -18.14 -13.65 -4.23
C VAL A 351 -18.41 -13.14 -5.64
N GLU A 352 -19.60 -12.64 -5.87
CA GLU A 352 -20.06 -12.09 -7.16
C GLU A 352 -19.40 -10.75 -7.49
N ASN A 353 -18.88 -10.04 -6.49
CA ASN A 353 -18.27 -8.72 -6.64
C ASN A 353 -16.80 -8.77 -7.13
N GLN A 354 -16.26 -9.95 -7.42
CA GLN A 354 -14.83 -10.10 -7.73
C GLN A 354 -14.41 -9.35 -8.99
N GLU A 355 -15.21 -9.37 -10.04
CA GLU A 355 -14.91 -8.65 -11.28
C GLU A 355 -14.96 -7.13 -11.06
N THR A 356 -16.01 -6.64 -10.41
CA THR A 356 -16.12 -5.24 -10.00
C THR A 356 -14.89 -4.82 -9.17
N CYS A 357 -14.51 -5.63 -8.19
CA CYS A 357 -13.36 -5.40 -7.33
C CYS A 357 -12.04 -5.32 -8.07
N GLU A 358 -11.78 -6.23 -9.00
CA GLU A 358 -10.57 -6.17 -9.83
C GLU A 358 -10.60 -4.98 -10.76
N ASN A 359 -11.77 -4.54 -11.13
CA ASN A 359 -11.99 -3.38 -11.96
C ASN A 359 -11.91 -2.04 -11.20
N LEU A 360 -12.13 -1.95 -9.93
CA LEU A 360 -11.90 -0.72 -9.17
C LEU A 360 -10.42 -0.32 -9.13
N SER A 361 -10.17 0.96 -9.18
CA SER A 361 -8.86 1.55 -8.84
C SER A 361 -8.98 2.36 -7.55
N TYR A 362 -7.92 2.40 -6.77
CA TYR A 362 -7.85 3.18 -5.54
C TYR A 362 -6.61 4.05 -5.60
N ASN A 363 -6.78 5.34 -5.37
CA ASN A 363 -5.69 6.30 -5.33
C ASN A 363 -5.93 7.30 -4.19
N PRO A 364 -5.05 7.47 -3.22
CA PRO A 364 -5.28 8.42 -2.12
C PRO A 364 -5.47 9.86 -2.60
N TRP A 365 -5.16 10.17 -3.87
CA TRP A 365 -5.39 11.46 -4.49
C TRP A 365 -6.78 11.63 -5.13
N HIS A 366 -7.59 10.57 -5.22
CA HIS A 366 -9.04 10.70 -5.37
C HIS A 366 -9.59 11.22 -4.04
N SER A 367 -9.41 12.52 -3.83
CA SER A 367 -9.56 13.14 -2.53
C SER A 367 -9.97 14.60 -2.67
N LEU A 368 -10.78 15.06 -1.73
CA LEU A 368 -11.03 16.50 -1.55
C LEU A 368 -9.73 17.21 -1.14
N PRO A 369 -9.54 18.50 -1.49
CA PRO A 369 -8.39 19.30 -1.04
C PRO A 369 -8.18 19.29 0.48
N ALA A 370 -9.28 19.22 1.26
CA ALA A 370 -9.22 19.13 2.71
C ALA A 370 -8.54 17.85 3.24
N HIS A 371 -8.42 16.82 2.42
CA HIS A 371 -7.79 15.55 2.74
C HIS A 371 -6.56 15.29 1.86
N LYS A 372 -5.87 16.33 1.42
CA LYS A 372 -4.70 16.21 0.53
C LYS A 372 -3.68 15.24 1.13
N PRO A 373 -3.25 14.20 0.38
CA PRO A 373 -2.15 13.34 0.76
C PRO A 373 -0.83 14.10 0.88
N LEU A 374 -0.04 13.85 1.91
CA LEU A 374 1.21 14.54 2.21
C LEU A 374 2.40 13.58 2.26
N GLY A 375 3.59 14.14 1.99
CA GLY A 375 4.86 13.45 2.07
C GLY A 375 5.21 12.67 0.80
N VAL A 376 6.51 12.40 0.64
CA VAL A 376 7.08 11.84 -0.59
C VAL A 376 6.41 10.54 -1.02
N MET A 377 6.06 9.64 -0.08
CA MET A 377 5.40 8.37 -0.42
C MET A 377 3.98 8.57 -0.95
N ASN A 378 3.26 9.58 -0.48
CA ASN A 378 1.96 9.90 -1.05
C ASN A 378 2.10 10.64 -2.39
N ARG A 379 3.12 11.50 -2.56
CA ARG A 379 3.33 12.21 -3.83
C ARG A 379 3.61 11.23 -4.96
N ILE A 380 4.45 10.20 -4.75
CA ILE A 380 4.69 9.19 -5.79
C ILE A 380 3.46 8.30 -6.06
N ARG A 381 2.60 8.06 -5.06
CA ARG A 381 1.37 7.28 -5.26
C ARG A 381 0.44 7.91 -6.29
N LYS A 382 0.46 9.24 -6.46
CA LYS A 382 -0.38 9.94 -7.42
C LYS A 382 -0.19 9.40 -8.85
N PRO A 383 0.97 9.60 -9.50
CA PRO A 383 1.23 9.07 -10.83
C PRO A 383 1.37 7.55 -10.86
N LEU A 384 1.98 6.94 -9.83
CA LEU A 384 2.21 5.49 -9.80
C LEU A 384 0.89 4.71 -9.88
N TYR A 385 -0.06 5.03 -9.02
CA TYR A 385 -1.34 4.32 -8.97
C TYR A 385 -2.20 4.60 -10.21
N LEU A 386 -2.15 5.84 -10.73
CA LEU A 386 -2.86 6.21 -11.94
C LEU A 386 -2.32 5.43 -13.16
N GLU A 387 -1.02 5.45 -13.38
CA GLU A 387 -0.40 4.79 -14.54
C GLU A 387 -0.50 3.26 -14.48
N VAL A 388 -0.36 2.67 -13.29
CA VAL A 388 -0.60 1.22 -13.10
C VAL A 388 -2.07 0.87 -13.36
N ALA A 389 -3.02 1.70 -12.93
CA ALA A 389 -4.44 1.48 -13.19
C ALA A 389 -4.75 1.55 -14.70
N ARG A 390 -4.27 2.60 -15.38
CA ARG A 390 -4.41 2.79 -16.84
C ARG A 390 -3.83 1.61 -17.61
N TYR A 391 -2.58 1.25 -17.30
CA TYR A 391 -1.89 0.15 -17.95
C TYR A 391 -2.65 -1.18 -17.78
N ARG A 392 -3.00 -1.52 -16.53
CA ARG A 392 -3.73 -2.75 -16.22
C ARG A 392 -5.08 -2.82 -16.94
N ARG A 393 -5.81 -1.70 -16.99
CA ARG A 393 -7.11 -1.61 -17.66
C ARG A 393 -6.97 -1.74 -19.19
N SER A 394 -6.02 -1.06 -19.78
CA SER A 394 -5.71 -1.18 -21.20
C SER A 394 -5.39 -2.64 -21.57
N MET A 395 -4.53 -3.30 -20.80
CA MET A 395 -4.14 -4.69 -21.05
C MET A 395 -5.27 -5.70 -20.82
N ASN A 396 -6.27 -5.36 -20.02
CA ASN A 396 -7.45 -6.20 -19.77
C ASN A 396 -8.65 -5.82 -20.64
N ASN A 397 -8.50 -4.90 -21.59
CA ASN A 397 -9.57 -4.33 -22.42
C ASN A 397 -10.76 -3.81 -21.58
N ALA A 398 -10.47 -3.19 -20.44
CA ALA A 398 -11.46 -2.64 -19.53
C ALA A 398 -11.32 -1.12 -19.44
N GLN A 399 -12.44 -0.41 -19.36
CA GLN A 399 -12.46 1.04 -19.21
C GLN A 399 -12.14 1.44 -17.77
N LEU A 400 -11.41 2.52 -17.57
CA LEU A 400 -11.14 3.08 -16.24
C LEU A 400 -12.23 4.09 -15.90
N CYS A 401 -13.15 3.68 -15.03
CA CYS A 401 -14.24 4.49 -14.53
C CYS A 401 -14.29 4.43 -13.00
N GLU A 402 -14.80 5.48 -12.38
CA GLU A 402 -15.12 5.48 -10.96
C GLU A 402 -16.55 4.94 -10.73
N PRO A 403 -16.83 4.27 -9.61
CA PRO A 403 -18.17 3.78 -9.32
C PRO A 403 -19.09 4.94 -8.93
N LYS A 404 -20.33 4.90 -9.41
CA LYS A 404 -21.39 5.81 -8.96
C LYS A 404 -22.08 5.29 -7.70
N ASN A 405 -22.29 3.96 -7.66
CA ASN A 405 -22.91 3.21 -6.58
C ASN A 405 -22.51 1.73 -6.67
N PHE A 406 -23.10 0.85 -5.89
CA PHE A 406 -22.81 -0.58 -5.94
C PHE A 406 -23.22 -1.25 -7.26
N SER A 407 -24.15 -0.66 -8.01
CA SER A 407 -24.69 -1.26 -9.23
C SER A 407 -23.85 -0.98 -10.48
N GLY A 408 -22.96 0.00 -10.46
CA GLY A 408 -22.18 0.29 -11.65
C GLY A 408 -21.32 1.55 -11.61
N PRO A 409 -20.59 1.79 -12.71
CA PRO A 409 -19.74 2.95 -12.85
C PRO A 409 -20.52 4.24 -13.04
N ASP A 410 -19.86 5.35 -12.76
CA ASP A 410 -20.23 6.66 -13.27
C ASP A 410 -19.63 6.82 -14.67
N GLU A 411 -20.46 6.67 -15.70
CA GLU A 411 -20.01 6.74 -17.10
C GLU A 411 -19.34 8.10 -17.44
N SER A 412 -19.72 9.17 -16.75
CA SER A 412 -19.11 10.50 -16.95
C SER A 412 -17.68 10.58 -16.40
N SER A 413 -17.33 9.69 -15.49
CA SER A 413 -15.99 9.57 -14.88
C SER A 413 -15.03 8.70 -15.68
N CYS A 414 -15.49 8.09 -16.78
CA CYS A 414 -14.67 7.17 -17.55
C CYS A 414 -13.59 7.91 -18.35
N GLU A 415 -12.34 7.45 -18.23
CA GLU A 415 -11.27 7.96 -19.07
C GLU A 415 -11.47 7.57 -20.54
N THR A 416 -11.19 8.48 -21.47
CA THR A 416 -11.18 8.17 -22.90
C THR A 416 -10.04 7.22 -23.25
N VAL A 417 -10.25 6.36 -24.23
CA VAL A 417 -9.26 5.34 -24.68
C VAL A 417 -7.92 5.98 -25.08
N GLU A 418 -7.92 7.20 -25.60
CA GLU A 418 -6.71 7.93 -25.98
C GLU A 418 -5.79 8.25 -24.77
N ASN A 419 -6.35 8.44 -23.59
CA ASN A 419 -5.60 8.69 -22.36
C ASN A 419 -5.14 7.40 -21.67
N SER A 420 -5.67 6.25 -22.05
CA SER A 420 -5.41 4.95 -21.44
C SER A 420 -4.27 4.15 -22.11
N ILE A 421 -3.72 4.60 -23.25
CA ILE A 421 -2.59 3.91 -23.90
C ILE A 421 -1.27 4.44 -23.31
N VAL A 422 -0.81 3.83 -22.24
CA VAL A 422 0.55 4.03 -21.75
C VAL A 422 1.50 3.15 -22.53
N THR A 423 2.17 3.72 -23.52
CA THR A 423 3.31 3.03 -24.16
C THR A 423 4.47 3.09 -23.15
N PRO A 424 5.06 1.96 -22.70
CA PRO A 424 6.25 1.99 -21.85
C PRO A 424 7.34 2.81 -22.55
N GLY A 425 7.66 4.02 -22.02
CA GLY A 425 8.66 4.91 -22.59
C GLY A 425 8.15 6.19 -23.26
N ALA A 426 6.85 6.42 -23.46
CA ALA A 426 6.35 7.49 -24.32
C ALA A 426 6.01 8.84 -23.63
N ARG A 427 6.05 8.95 -22.32
CA ARG A 427 5.79 10.23 -21.61
C ARG A 427 6.84 10.57 -20.54
N VAL A 428 8.11 10.32 -20.84
CA VAL A 428 9.17 11.03 -20.13
C VAL A 428 9.43 12.29 -20.95
N SER A 429 9.11 13.46 -20.42
CA SER A 429 9.51 14.75 -20.97
C SER A 429 10.96 14.67 -21.42
N SER A 430 11.22 14.91 -22.71
CA SER A 430 12.51 14.80 -23.37
C SER A 430 13.52 15.90 -23.00
N ASN A 431 13.35 16.57 -21.89
CA ASN A 431 14.33 17.50 -21.36
C ASN A 431 15.24 16.79 -20.35
N PRO A 432 16.48 16.44 -20.72
CA PRO A 432 17.45 15.97 -19.76
C PRO A 432 17.72 17.09 -18.73
N PRO A 433 17.88 16.77 -17.44
CA PRO A 433 18.23 17.77 -16.45
C PRO A 433 19.55 18.42 -16.85
N VAL A 434 19.55 19.74 -16.86
CA VAL A 434 20.76 20.56 -17.06
C VAL A 434 21.74 20.15 -15.96
N LYS A 435 22.88 19.56 -16.35
CA LYS A 435 23.98 19.30 -15.40
C LYS A 435 24.32 20.61 -14.70
N PRO A 436 24.48 20.63 -13.37
CA PRO A 436 25.00 21.79 -12.70
C PRO A 436 26.41 22.04 -13.22
N THR A 437 26.62 23.19 -13.84
CA THR A 437 27.93 23.68 -14.21
C THR A 437 28.75 23.87 -12.94
N SER A 438 29.78 23.04 -12.76
CA SER A 438 30.83 23.30 -11.79
C SER A 438 31.51 24.61 -12.19
N ASN A 439 31.28 25.67 -11.44
CA ASN A 439 32.13 26.85 -11.49
C ASN A 439 33.40 26.64 -10.66
N PRO A 440 34.53 27.15 -11.11
CA PRO A 440 35.86 26.89 -10.59
C PRO A 440 36.12 27.41 -9.16
#